data_cd9c6eee067c2985a9f1d5b0fbb4210c
#
_entry.id   cd9c6eee067c2985a9f1d5b0fbb4210c
#
_cell.length_a   1.000
_cell.length_b   1.000
_cell.length_c   1.000
_cell.angle_alpha   90.00
_cell.angle_beta   90.00
_cell.angle_gamma   90.00
#
_symmetry.space_group_name_H-M   'P 1'
#
loop_
_entity.id
_entity.type
_entity.pdbx_description
1 polymer ?
#
loop_
_entity_poly.entity_id
_entity_poly.type
_entity_poly.pdbx_seq_one_letter_code
_entity_poly.pdbx_strand_id
1 'polypeptide(L)'
;TGELGLYKKLDSEPVKYTHEDEQYYKVHFESMLNYERTFAEQHRLSGLLYYYMSSEQKMNKDIDDKDESLRSMYAIPIRYQGLSGRITYGLRDTYFLDLNFGYTGSANFAKGDRFGFFPAVAVGWVPTGYDWVREKLPWLDFLKIRGSYGTVGNDRLTNTRFPYLTLLKTGDGGGWGSTNGYITEETIGADNLKWEIAKKTDIGIEGKLFGERLNFVVDVFYDKRDGIYQERQQIPDYAGLQKMPFGNVGKMVSYGSDGNISFTQNINKNMSFTLRGNFTYSANEVKNWEQAVQKYDYQNYSGYVNNAFRGYIALGLFRDEADIAASPKQTFGDYLPGDIKYKDVNGDGVINDDDKVPLSYPNYPRLMYGFGGEFRYKNLTLGVLFKGTGKTDYYFVDDNGYWDKGKNGEGYIPFYGGKTGNVLKIVADQSNRWTPASYSGDPSTENPNARFPRLSYGKNENNTQFSSFWYQNARYLRLQEISVNYNLPAGRL
;
A
#
# COMPACT_ATOMS: atom_id res chain seq x y z
N THR A 1 -16.73 -47.43 16.48
CA THR A 1 -17.28 -47.31 15.11
C THR A 1 -18.22 -46.11 15.11
N GLY A 2 -17.74 -44.99 14.64
CA GLY A 2 -18.55 -43.80 14.46
C GLY A 2 -19.34 -43.91 13.17
N GLU A 3 -20.66 -43.96 13.25
CA GLU A 3 -21.52 -43.78 12.08
C GLU A 3 -21.41 -42.32 11.62
N LEU A 4 -21.12 -42.13 10.34
CA LEU A 4 -21.16 -40.82 9.69
C LEU A 4 -22.63 -40.40 9.57
N GLY A 5 -23.07 -39.54 10.46
CA GLY A 5 -24.38 -38.90 10.36
C GLY A 5 -24.31 -37.63 9.47
N LEU A 6 -25.30 -37.48 8.59
CA LEU A 6 -25.49 -36.22 7.88
C LEU A 6 -25.99 -35.17 8.86
N TYR A 7 -25.17 -34.16 9.13
CA TYR A 7 -25.55 -32.99 9.92
C TYR A 7 -26.03 -31.86 9.01
N LYS A 8 -27.29 -31.48 9.13
CA LYS A 8 -27.81 -30.30 8.46
C LYS A 8 -27.29 -29.05 9.18
N LYS A 9 -26.33 -28.38 8.58
CA LYS A 9 -25.64 -27.22 9.18
C LYS A 9 -26.51 -25.93 9.19
N LEU A 10 -27.56 -25.88 8.40
CA LEU A 10 -28.47 -24.73 8.32
C LEU A 10 -29.91 -25.20 8.44
N ASP A 11 -30.65 -24.65 9.37
CA ASP A 11 -32.10 -24.65 9.28
C ASP A 11 -32.48 -23.90 8.01
N SER A 12 -33.52 -24.40 7.33
CA SER A 12 -34.03 -23.73 6.14
C SER A 12 -34.55 -22.35 6.56
N GLU A 13 -33.70 -21.35 6.40
CA GLU A 13 -34.18 -19.98 6.47
C GLU A 13 -35.14 -19.75 5.30
N PRO A 14 -36.31 -19.15 5.54
CA PRO A 14 -37.21 -18.77 4.45
C PRO A 14 -36.47 -17.84 3.51
N VAL A 15 -36.74 -17.94 2.21
CA VAL A 15 -36.20 -17.01 1.21
C VAL A 15 -36.57 -15.62 1.63
N LYS A 16 -35.56 -14.82 1.97
CA LYS A 16 -35.71 -13.42 2.37
C LYS A 16 -35.44 -12.55 1.14
N TYR A 17 -36.46 -11.83 0.72
CA TYR A 17 -36.27 -10.76 -0.29
C TYR A 17 -35.83 -9.50 0.45
N THR A 18 -34.67 -8.96 0.05
CA THR A 18 -34.19 -7.68 0.51
C THR A 18 -34.09 -6.74 -0.68
N HIS A 19 -34.72 -5.59 -0.60
CA HIS A 19 -34.63 -4.53 -1.59
C HIS A 19 -33.85 -3.38 -0.98
N GLU A 20 -32.85 -2.89 -1.70
CA GLU A 20 -32.02 -1.76 -1.29
C GLU A 20 -32.11 -0.69 -2.37
N ASP A 21 -32.50 0.50 -1.99
CA ASP A 21 -32.54 1.67 -2.87
C ASP A 21 -31.29 2.51 -2.64
N GLU A 22 -30.57 2.80 -3.70
CA GLU A 22 -29.47 3.74 -3.73
C GLU A 22 -29.80 4.91 -4.64
N GLN A 23 -29.74 6.12 -4.12
CA GLN A 23 -29.91 7.34 -4.89
C GLN A 23 -28.58 8.07 -4.97
N TYR A 24 -28.11 8.32 -6.18
CA TYR A 24 -26.91 9.07 -6.48
C TYR A 24 -27.26 10.27 -7.36
N TYR A 25 -26.87 11.44 -6.89
CA TYR A 25 -27.04 12.69 -7.60
C TYR A 25 -25.72 13.45 -7.70
N LYS A 26 -25.33 13.80 -8.93
CA LYS A 26 -24.13 14.59 -9.19
C LYS A 26 -24.40 15.67 -10.23
N VAL A 27 -24.10 16.90 -9.88
CA VAL A 27 -24.03 18.01 -10.82
C VAL A 27 -22.56 18.40 -10.97
N HIS A 28 -22.14 18.48 -12.21
CA HIS A 28 -20.79 18.89 -12.57
C HIS A 28 -20.87 19.95 -13.65
N PHE A 29 -20.14 21.04 -13.44
CA PHE A 29 -19.95 22.10 -14.43
C PHE A 29 -18.46 22.29 -14.66
N GLU A 30 -18.08 22.37 -15.92
CA GLU A 30 -16.69 22.69 -16.32
C GLU A 30 -16.65 23.68 -17.47
N SER A 31 -15.61 24.48 -17.49
CA SER A 31 -15.31 25.42 -18.57
C SER A 31 -13.81 25.42 -18.82
N MET A 32 -13.44 25.39 -20.08
CA MET A 32 -12.04 25.29 -20.50
C MET A 32 -11.73 26.29 -21.61
N LEU A 33 -10.62 27.00 -21.43
CA LEU A 33 -10.05 27.90 -22.43
C LEU A 33 -8.66 27.40 -22.83
N ASN A 34 -8.50 27.10 -24.11
CA ASN A 34 -7.23 26.65 -24.69
C ASN A 34 -6.66 27.73 -25.61
N TYR A 35 -5.37 27.92 -25.54
CA TYR A 35 -4.61 28.75 -26.44
C TYR A 35 -3.39 27.99 -26.94
N GLU A 36 -3.12 28.05 -28.25
CA GLU A 36 -1.91 27.49 -28.84
C GLU A 36 -1.45 28.34 -29.99
N ARG A 37 -0.14 28.68 -29.98
CA ARG A 37 0.46 29.48 -31.06
C ARG A 37 1.96 29.23 -31.16
N THR A 38 2.46 29.14 -32.39
CA THR A 38 3.89 29.19 -32.70
C THR A 38 4.26 30.56 -33.25
N PHE A 39 5.26 31.18 -32.62
CA PHE A 39 5.79 32.49 -33.03
C PHE A 39 7.19 32.28 -33.63
N ALA A 40 7.46 33.03 -34.71
CA ALA A 40 8.78 33.03 -35.38
C ALA A 40 9.33 31.61 -35.64
N GLU A 41 8.45 30.63 -35.88
CA GLU A 41 8.77 29.20 -36.14
C GLU A 41 9.56 28.48 -35.04
N GLN A 42 9.98 29.19 -33.99
CA GLN A 42 10.87 28.68 -32.93
C GLN A 42 10.26 28.68 -31.54
N HIS A 43 9.23 29.49 -31.32
CA HIS A 43 8.62 29.70 -30.01
C HIS A 43 7.21 29.08 -29.99
N ARG A 44 7.06 27.92 -29.38
CA ARG A 44 5.75 27.29 -29.19
C ARG A 44 5.21 27.64 -27.82
N LEU A 45 4.06 28.29 -27.78
CA LEU A 45 3.35 28.62 -26.55
C LEU A 45 2.00 27.95 -26.55
N SER A 46 1.69 27.20 -25.49
CA SER A 46 0.34 26.71 -25.23
C SER A 46 -0.11 27.11 -23.83
N GLY A 47 -1.39 27.37 -23.69
CA GLY A 47 -2.02 27.74 -22.42
C GLY A 47 -3.36 27.02 -22.25
N LEU A 48 -3.65 26.61 -21.03
CA LEU A 48 -4.91 26.06 -20.61
C LEU A 48 -5.36 26.78 -19.35
N LEU A 49 -6.62 27.24 -19.33
CA LEU A 49 -7.29 27.65 -18.12
C LEU A 49 -8.55 26.79 -17.97
N TYR A 50 -8.71 26.17 -16.83
CA TYR A 50 -9.78 25.22 -16.55
C TYR A 50 -10.45 25.56 -15.23
N TYR A 51 -11.76 25.77 -15.28
CA TYR A 51 -12.60 25.97 -14.11
C TYR A 51 -13.59 24.83 -13.98
N TYR A 52 -13.79 24.33 -12.77
CA TYR A 52 -14.81 23.33 -12.49
C TYR A 52 -15.49 23.56 -11.14
N MET A 53 -16.71 23.09 -11.05
CA MET A 53 -17.40 22.91 -9.79
C MET A 53 -18.24 21.64 -9.82
N SER A 54 -18.37 20.97 -8.68
CA SER A 54 -19.21 19.80 -8.55
C SER A 54 -19.93 19.75 -7.22
N SER A 55 -21.11 19.16 -7.23
CA SER A 55 -21.91 18.84 -6.04
C SER A 55 -22.38 17.41 -6.18
N GLU A 56 -22.05 16.59 -5.21
CA GLU A 56 -22.36 15.15 -5.21
C GLU A 56 -23.06 14.76 -3.91
N GLN A 57 -24.15 14.03 -4.03
CA GLN A 57 -24.89 13.48 -2.91
C GLN A 57 -25.21 12.03 -3.17
N LYS A 58 -24.96 11.19 -2.21
CA LYS A 58 -25.28 9.77 -2.21
C LYS A 58 -26.17 9.47 -1.01
N MET A 59 -27.30 8.84 -1.26
CA MET A 59 -28.20 8.33 -0.24
C MET A 59 -28.35 6.83 -0.44
N ASN A 60 -28.03 6.06 0.56
CA ASN A 60 -28.18 4.61 0.55
C ASN A 60 -28.47 4.10 1.99
N LYS A 61 -28.80 2.82 2.09
CA LYS A 61 -29.10 2.16 3.36
C LYS A 61 -27.97 2.28 4.39
N ASP A 62 -26.70 2.29 3.97
CA ASP A 62 -25.58 2.46 4.88
C ASP A 62 -25.61 3.81 5.63
N ILE A 63 -26.28 4.81 5.04
CA ILE A 63 -26.50 6.12 5.68
C ILE A 63 -27.65 6.01 6.67
N ASP A 64 -28.70 5.28 6.33
CA ASP A 64 -29.87 5.12 7.19
C ASP A 64 -29.60 4.27 8.42
N ASP A 65 -28.65 3.34 8.34
CA ASP A 65 -28.20 2.49 9.47
C ASP A 65 -27.22 3.19 10.42
N LYS A 66 -26.77 4.42 10.10
CA LYS A 66 -25.86 5.20 10.95
C LYS A 66 -26.61 5.94 12.07
N ASP A 67 -25.87 6.29 13.11
CA ASP A 67 -26.35 7.18 14.16
C ASP A 67 -26.86 8.50 13.57
N GLU A 68 -27.85 9.12 14.20
CA GLU A 68 -28.58 10.30 13.70
C GLU A 68 -27.63 11.47 13.34
N SER A 69 -26.58 11.69 14.12
CA SER A 69 -25.58 12.72 13.86
C SER A 69 -24.79 12.45 12.56
N LEU A 70 -24.38 11.20 12.35
CA LEU A 70 -23.69 10.76 11.14
C LEU A 70 -24.61 10.81 9.92
N ARG A 71 -25.87 10.41 10.08
CA ARG A 71 -26.89 10.46 9.02
C ARG A 71 -27.07 11.89 8.51
N SER A 72 -27.25 12.84 9.42
CA SER A 72 -27.39 14.25 9.08
C SER A 72 -26.19 14.80 8.32
N MET A 73 -24.98 14.40 8.70
CA MET A 73 -23.74 14.79 8.02
C MET A 73 -23.65 14.20 6.61
N TYR A 74 -24.04 12.93 6.40
CA TYR A 74 -24.03 12.28 5.10
C TYR A 74 -25.10 12.83 4.16
N ALA A 75 -26.17 13.45 4.65
CA ALA A 75 -27.17 14.13 3.84
C ALA A 75 -26.65 15.44 3.20
N ILE A 76 -25.54 16.01 3.71
CA ILE A 76 -24.94 17.21 3.12
C ILE A 76 -24.16 16.85 1.85
N PRO A 77 -24.38 17.53 0.71
CA PRO A 77 -23.64 17.27 -0.51
C PRO A 77 -22.12 17.54 -0.36
N ILE A 78 -21.30 16.69 -0.95
CA ILE A 78 -19.87 16.96 -1.11
C ILE A 78 -19.71 17.97 -2.25
N ARG A 79 -19.01 19.06 -1.99
CA ARG A 79 -18.81 20.11 -2.99
C ARG A 79 -17.34 20.40 -3.21
N TYR A 80 -16.99 20.50 -4.48
CA TYR A 80 -15.67 20.89 -4.95
C TYR A 80 -15.80 22.05 -5.91
N GLN A 81 -14.80 22.92 -5.89
CA GLN A 81 -14.64 24.00 -6.83
C GLN A 81 -13.17 24.23 -7.09
N GLY A 82 -12.78 24.48 -8.34
CA GLY A 82 -11.38 24.69 -8.64
C GLY A 82 -11.13 25.50 -9.90
N LEU A 83 -10.01 26.20 -9.89
CA LEU A 83 -9.42 26.87 -11.03
C LEU A 83 -8.02 26.29 -11.23
N SER A 84 -7.72 25.80 -12.42
CA SER A 84 -6.41 25.28 -12.77
C SER A 84 -5.89 25.97 -14.02
N GLY A 85 -4.59 26.15 -14.09
CA GLY A 85 -3.95 26.72 -15.26
C GLY A 85 -2.66 25.99 -15.60
N ARG A 86 -2.35 25.98 -16.91
CA ARG A 86 -1.10 25.45 -17.44
C ARG A 86 -0.58 26.36 -18.53
N ILE A 87 0.70 26.63 -18.51
CA ILE A 87 1.42 27.33 -19.57
C ILE A 87 2.62 26.46 -19.95
N THR A 88 2.67 26.06 -21.23
CA THR A 88 3.81 25.30 -21.77
C THR A 88 4.50 26.15 -22.81
N TYR A 89 5.81 26.27 -22.66
CA TYR A 89 6.66 26.97 -23.58
C TYR A 89 7.76 26.07 -24.10
N GLY A 90 7.90 26.04 -25.43
CA GLY A 90 8.98 25.33 -26.12
C GLY A 90 9.79 26.29 -26.98
N LEU A 91 11.12 26.22 -26.88
CA LEU A 91 12.05 26.97 -27.71
C LEU A 91 12.89 26.05 -28.57
N ARG A 92 12.74 26.10 -29.89
CA ARG A 92 13.51 25.33 -30.90
C ARG A 92 13.45 23.83 -30.67
N ASP A 93 12.36 23.31 -30.06
CA ASP A 93 12.24 21.91 -29.63
C ASP A 93 13.44 21.39 -28.80
N THR A 94 14.22 22.33 -28.23
CA THR A 94 15.42 22.06 -27.43
C THR A 94 15.20 22.35 -25.96
N TYR A 95 14.49 23.44 -25.62
CA TYR A 95 14.20 23.83 -24.26
C TYR A 95 12.68 23.84 -24.03
N PHE A 96 12.27 23.31 -22.90
CA PHE A 96 10.88 23.24 -22.52
C PHE A 96 10.69 23.76 -21.10
N LEU A 97 9.65 24.54 -20.91
CA LEU A 97 9.18 25.02 -19.61
C LEU A 97 7.68 24.74 -19.51
N ASP A 98 7.27 24.15 -18.41
CA ASP A 98 5.87 23.89 -18.10
C ASP A 98 5.55 24.45 -16.71
N LEU A 99 4.62 25.38 -16.65
CA LEU A 99 4.13 25.98 -15.40
C LEU A 99 2.69 25.60 -15.20
N ASN A 100 2.41 25.00 -14.05
CA ASN A 100 1.08 24.55 -13.69
C ASN A 100 0.67 25.14 -12.35
N PHE A 101 -0.61 25.38 -12.16
CA PHE A 101 -1.18 25.62 -10.84
C PHE A 101 -2.57 25.03 -10.73
N GLY A 102 -2.92 24.62 -9.52
CA GLY A 102 -4.28 24.29 -9.11
C GLY A 102 -4.66 25.14 -7.90
N TYR A 103 -5.82 25.77 -7.95
CA TYR A 103 -6.46 26.44 -6.83
C TYR A 103 -7.79 25.77 -6.58
N THR A 104 -7.83 24.88 -5.60
CA THR A 104 -8.95 23.95 -5.38
C THR A 104 -9.55 24.13 -3.99
N GLY A 105 -10.87 24.21 -3.94
CA GLY A 105 -11.65 24.28 -2.71
C GLY A 105 -12.39 22.97 -2.43
N SER A 106 -12.36 22.52 -1.19
CA SER A 106 -13.09 21.36 -0.68
C SER A 106 -13.97 21.73 0.50
N ALA A 107 -15.18 21.21 0.52
CA ALA A 107 -16.10 21.36 1.63
C ALA A 107 -15.66 20.58 2.91
N ASN A 108 -14.66 19.70 2.80
CA ASN A 108 -14.12 18.98 3.95
C ASN A 108 -13.36 19.87 4.95
N PHE A 109 -13.11 21.13 4.59
CA PHE A 109 -12.44 22.10 5.45
C PHE A 109 -13.39 23.21 5.91
N ALA A 110 -13.09 23.79 7.08
CA ALA A 110 -13.81 24.93 7.63
C ALA A 110 -13.71 26.16 6.72
N LYS A 111 -14.62 27.10 6.90
CA LYS A 111 -14.59 28.38 6.16
C LYS A 111 -13.27 29.12 6.46
N GLY A 112 -12.49 29.39 5.44
CA GLY A 112 -11.15 30.03 5.55
C GLY A 112 -10.02 29.09 5.10
N ASP A 113 -10.13 27.79 5.36
CA ASP A 113 -9.11 26.78 5.00
C ASP A 113 -9.54 25.90 3.81
N ARG A 114 -10.68 26.20 3.19
CA ARG A 114 -11.24 25.40 2.08
C ARG A 114 -10.38 25.34 0.84
N PHE A 115 -9.67 26.42 0.53
CA PHE A 115 -8.93 26.56 -0.72
C PHE A 115 -7.44 26.33 -0.52
N GLY A 116 -6.88 25.41 -1.32
CA GLY A 116 -5.45 25.14 -1.40
C GLY A 116 -4.89 25.61 -2.75
N PHE A 117 -3.66 26.15 -2.74
CA PHE A 117 -2.91 26.50 -3.94
C PHE A 117 -1.75 25.56 -4.15
N PHE A 118 -1.71 24.92 -5.32
CA PHE A 118 -0.79 23.82 -5.65
C PHE A 118 -0.03 24.12 -6.94
N PRO A 119 1.10 24.84 -6.88
CA PRO A 119 1.93 25.13 -8.05
C PRO A 119 2.83 23.94 -8.41
N ALA A 120 3.17 23.86 -9.70
CA ALA A 120 4.18 22.94 -10.21
C ALA A 120 4.95 23.58 -11.37
N VAL A 121 6.24 23.24 -11.48
CA VAL A 121 7.11 23.63 -12.57
C VAL A 121 7.85 22.40 -13.10
N ALA A 122 7.96 22.31 -14.43
CA ALA A 122 8.81 21.32 -15.06
C ALA A 122 9.68 21.98 -16.14
N VAL A 123 10.90 21.48 -16.27
CA VAL A 123 11.86 21.90 -17.29
C VAL A 123 12.34 20.70 -18.09
N GLY A 124 12.60 20.90 -19.35
CA GLY A 124 13.15 19.87 -20.24
C GLY A 124 14.22 20.47 -21.13
N TRP A 125 15.26 19.69 -21.36
CA TRP A 125 16.34 20.02 -22.26
C TRP A 125 16.65 18.85 -23.17
N VAL A 126 16.75 19.12 -24.49
CA VAL A 126 17.07 18.14 -25.52
C VAL A 126 18.42 18.48 -26.13
N PRO A 127 19.56 17.99 -25.57
CA PRO A 127 20.90 18.22 -26.06
C PRO A 127 21.10 17.87 -27.53
N THR A 128 20.43 16.84 -28.01
CA THR A 128 20.45 16.40 -29.41
C THR A 128 19.76 17.40 -30.38
N GLY A 129 19.16 18.46 -29.87
CA GLY A 129 18.71 19.59 -30.68
C GLY A 129 19.86 20.40 -31.30
N TYR A 130 21.08 20.28 -30.76
CA TYR A 130 22.26 20.97 -31.30
C TYR A 130 23.00 20.12 -32.33
N ASP A 131 23.40 20.74 -33.46
CA ASP A 131 24.13 20.09 -34.56
C ASP A 131 25.46 19.50 -34.08
N TRP A 132 26.22 20.26 -33.26
CA TRP A 132 27.50 19.81 -32.74
C TRP A 132 27.39 18.54 -31.86
N VAL A 133 26.27 18.30 -31.19
CA VAL A 133 26.03 17.08 -30.42
C VAL A 133 25.81 15.90 -31.38
N ARG A 134 24.97 16.10 -32.39
CA ARG A 134 24.69 15.09 -33.41
C ARG A 134 25.94 14.70 -34.23
N GLU A 135 26.80 15.68 -34.54
CA GLU A 135 28.05 15.45 -35.23
C GLU A 135 29.06 14.67 -34.39
N LYS A 136 29.21 15.03 -33.10
CA LYS A 136 30.15 14.38 -32.19
C LYS A 136 29.69 13.03 -31.67
N LEU A 137 28.38 12.82 -31.54
CA LEU A 137 27.75 11.63 -30.98
C LEU A 137 26.73 11.03 -31.96
N PRO A 138 27.15 10.55 -33.13
CA PRO A 138 26.24 10.07 -34.18
C PRO A 138 25.44 8.81 -33.79
N TRP A 139 25.82 8.15 -32.72
CA TRP A 139 25.10 7.01 -32.16
C TRP A 139 23.95 7.44 -31.21
N LEU A 140 23.88 8.72 -30.83
CA LEU A 140 22.88 9.29 -29.95
C LEU A 140 21.81 10.02 -30.76
N ASP A 141 20.74 9.32 -31.11
CA ASP A 141 19.67 9.86 -31.96
C ASP A 141 18.80 10.91 -31.19
N PHE A 142 18.55 10.66 -29.93
CA PHE A 142 17.76 11.53 -29.08
C PHE A 142 18.19 11.41 -27.62
N LEU A 143 18.29 12.54 -26.95
CA LEU A 143 18.47 12.63 -25.50
C LEU A 143 17.62 13.79 -24.98
N LYS A 144 16.82 13.51 -23.96
CA LYS A 144 16.08 14.51 -23.20
C LYS A 144 16.33 14.33 -21.73
N ILE A 145 16.67 15.40 -21.05
CA ILE A 145 16.78 15.48 -19.60
C ILE A 145 15.64 16.35 -19.11
N ARG A 146 14.92 15.88 -18.12
CA ARG A 146 13.78 16.61 -17.54
C ARG A 146 13.85 16.65 -16.03
N GLY A 147 13.27 17.68 -15.45
CA GLY A 147 13.10 17.79 -14.02
C GLY A 147 11.79 18.49 -13.71
N SER A 148 11.13 18.06 -12.66
CA SER A 148 9.92 18.71 -12.17
C SER A 148 9.91 18.84 -10.66
N TYR A 149 9.26 19.89 -10.20
CA TYR A 149 8.92 20.11 -8.80
C TYR A 149 7.50 20.66 -8.71
N GLY A 150 6.69 20.07 -7.83
CA GLY A 150 5.32 20.52 -7.66
C GLY A 150 4.73 20.13 -6.32
N THR A 151 3.60 20.76 -6.01
CA THR A 151 2.83 20.44 -4.80
C THR A 151 1.46 19.89 -5.19
N VAL A 152 0.97 18.95 -4.38
CA VAL A 152 -0.36 18.35 -4.53
C VAL A 152 -1.02 18.33 -3.16
N GLY A 153 -2.29 18.76 -3.10
CA GLY A 153 -3.10 18.72 -1.90
C GLY A 153 -3.96 17.46 -1.84
N ASN A 154 -4.14 16.93 -0.63
CA ASN A 154 -5.10 15.87 -0.34
C ASN A 154 -6.12 16.38 0.69
N ASP A 155 -7.41 16.23 0.38
CA ASP A 155 -8.53 16.61 1.24
C ASP A 155 -9.28 15.40 1.83
N ARG A 156 -8.91 14.17 1.39
CA ARG A 156 -9.46 12.91 1.92
C ARG A 156 -8.63 12.45 3.10
N LEU A 157 -8.82 13.10 4.23
CA LEU A 157 -8.00 12.93 5.42
C LEU A 157 -8.46 11.76 6.29
N THR A 158 -9.76 11.44 6.23
CA THR A 158 -10.40 10.33 6.94
C THR A 158 -11.52 9.75 6.09
N ASN A 159 -12.11 8.65 6.54
CA ASN A 159 -13.36 8.13 5.98
C ASN A 159 -14.58 8.95 6.43
N THR A 160 -14.39 9.90 7.36
CA THR A 160 -15.44 10.78 7.89
C THR A 160 -15.48 12.05 7.07
N ARG A 161 -16.68 12.49 6.69
CA ARG A 161 -16.91 13.77 5.99
C ARG A 161 -16.86 14.91 7.00
N PHE A 162 -16.44 16.09 6.56
CA PHE A 162 -16.38 17.31 7.38
C PHE A 162 -15.66 17.11 8.73
N PRO A 163 -14.43 16.63 8.75
CA PRO A 163 -13.73 16.27 9.99
C PRO A 163 -13.41 17.46 10.90
N TYR A 164 -13.78 18.67 10.51
CA TYR A 164 -13.74 19.86 11.35
C TYR A 164 -14.97 20.03 12.26
N LEU A 165 -16.02 19.21 12.08
CA LEU A 165 -17.23 19.25 12.90
C LEU A 165 -17.09 18.31 14.10
N THR A 166 -17.43 18.82 15.28
CA THR A 166 -17.65 17.96 16.46
C THR A 166 -18.99 17.27 16.32
N LEU A 167 -18.99 15.95 16.45
CA LEU A 167 -20.20 15.13 16.39
C LEU A 167 -20.57 14.68 17.78
N LEU A 168 -21.84 14.84 18.10
CA LEU A 168 -22.43 14.41 19.36
C LEU A 168 -23.37 13.23 19.12
N LYS A 169 -23.38 12.27 20.03
CA LYS A 169 -24.34 11.18 20.02
C LYS A 169 -25.08 11.07 21.32
N THR A 170 -26.29 10.53 21.24
CA THR A 170 -27.06 10.15 22.40
C THR A 170 -26.73 8.72 22.80
N GLY A 171 -26.43 8.46 24.04
CA GLY A 171 -26.23 7.11 24.60
C GLY A 171 -27.39 6.70 25.50
N ASP A 172 -27.63 5.39 25.59
CA ASP A 172 -28.65 4.82 26.46
C ASP A 172 -28.09 4.60 27.87
N GLY A 173 -28.75 5.15 28.86
CA GLY A 173 -28.46 4.91 30.29
C GLY A 173 -27.23 5.67 30.80
N GLY A 174 -27.27 6.19 31.98
CA GLY A 174 -26.13 6.84 32.65
C GLY A 174 -26.40 8.15 33.35
N GLY A 175 -27.66 8.47 33.58
CA GLY A 175 -28.03 9.60 34.44
C GLY A 175 -28.38 9.13 35.84
N TRP A 176 -27.99 9.87 36.87
CA TRP A 176 -28.45 9.66 38.23
C TRP A 176 -29.98 9.72 38.28
N GLY A 177 -30.63 8.57 38.45
CA GLY A 177 -32.07 8.47 38.66
C GLY A 177 -32.96 8.69 37.44
N SER A 178 -32.44 8.70 36.24
CA SER A 178 -33.21 8.94 35.03
C SER A 178 -32.93 7.87 33.94
N THR A 179 -34.00 7.45 33.27
CA THR A 179 -33.97 6.60 32.07
C THR A 179 -33.66 7.40 30.82
N ASN A 180 -33.36 8.69 30.94
CA ASN A 180 -33.07 9.55 29.80
C ASN A 180 -31.62 9.36 29.34
N GLY A 181 -31.42 9.29 28.05
CA GLY A 181 -30.10 9.17 27.44
C GLY A 181 -29.18 10.35 27.78
N TYR A 182 -27.91 10.13 27.77
CA TYR A 182 -26.90 11.17 27.91
C TYR A 182 -26.33 11.57 26.53
N ILE A 183 -25.80 12.80 26.44
CA ILE A 183 -25.11 13.28 25.23
C ILE A 183 -23.60 13.14 25.47
N THR A 184 -22.92 12.51 24.53
CA THR A 184 -21.46 12.38 24.54
C THR A 184 -20.86 12.79 23.20
N GLU A 185 -19.60 13.16 23.22
CA GLU A 185 -18.84 13.43 22.02
C GLU A 185 -18.50 12.11 21.31
N GLU A 186 -18.88 11.98 20.04
CA GLU A 186 -18.48 10.86 19.20
C GLU A 186 -17.16 11.15 18.49
N THR A 187 -16.99 12.39 18.03
CA THR A 187 -15.76 12.87 17.40
C THR A 187 -15.54 14.32 17.75
N ILE A 188 -14.32 14.68 18.14
CA ILE A 188 -13.92 16.06 18.34
C ILE A 188 -13.42 16.60 17.00
N GLY A 189 -14.08 17.66 16.53
CA GLY A 189 -13.70 18.33 15.27
C GLY A 189 -12.34 19.03 15.36
N ALA A 190 -11.62 19.06 14.26
CA ALA A 190 -10.34 19.75 14.13
C ALA A 190 -10.53 21.12 13.48
N ASP A 191 -10.68 22.16 14.28
CA ASP A 191 -10.99 23.53 13.81
C ASP A 191 -9.94 24.13 12.88
N ASN A 192 -8.68 23.69 13.03
CA ASN A 192 -7.53 24.17 12.28
C ASN A 192 -7.05 23.19 11.21
N LEU A 193 -7.93 22.32 10.76
CA LEU A 193 -7.63 21.32 9.76
C LEU A 193 -7.23 21.96 8.43
N LYS A 194 -6.11 21.53 7.88
CA LYS A 194 -5.53 22.02 6.61
C LYS A 194 -5.32 20.89 5.62
N TRP A 195 -5.15 21.25 4.38
CA TRP A 195 -4.73 20.34 3.32
C TRP A 195 -3.46 19.61 3.71
N GLU A 196 -3.45 18.32 3.51
CA GLU A 196 -2.22 17.53 3.51
C GLU A 196 -1.48 17.82 2.21
N ILE A 197 -0.21 18.18 2.28
CA ILE A 197 0.57 18.64 1.12
C ILE A 197 1.68 17.64 0.81
N ALA A 198 1.68 17.11 -0.41
CA ALA A 198 2.77 16.34 -0.98
C ALA A 198 3.61 17.25 -1.89
N LYS A 199 4.91 17.35 -1.60
CA LYS A 199 5.92 18.01 -2.42
C LYS A 199 6.66 16.96 -3.21
N LYS A 200 6.51 17.01 -4.53
CA LYS A 200 7.02 15.98 -5.45
C LYS A 200 8.17 16.55 -6.26
N THR A 201 9.27 15.81 -6.31
CA THR A 201 10.42 16.08 -7.14
C THR A 201 10.66 14.87 -8.03
N ASP A 202 10.87 15.12 -9.31
CA ASP A 202 11.16 14.08 -10.30
C ASP A 202 12.27 14.54 -11.24
N ILE A 203 13.21 13.66 -11.54
CA ILE A 203 14.27 13.87 -12.52
C ILE A 203 14.28 12.65 -13.46
N GLY A 204 14.14 12.91 -14.75
CA GLY A 204 14.04 11.88 -15.77
C GLY A 204 15.04 12.08 -16.91
N ILE A 205 15.46 10.95 -17.49
CA ILE A 205 16.28 10.89 -18.69
C ILE A 205 15.59 9.98 -19.69
N GLU A 206 15.43 10.47 -20.91
CA GLU A 206 14.91 9.73 -22.06
C GLU A 206 15.97 9.68 -23.15
N GLY A 207 16.23 8.50 -23.71
CA GLY A 207 17.23 8.37 -24.75
C GLY A 207 16.84 7.39 -25.86
N LYS A 208 17.29 7.71 -27.08
CA LYS A 208 17.24 6.83 -28.24
C LYS A 208 18.62 6.75 -28.87
N LEU A 209 19.08 5.57 -29.16
CA LEU A 209 20.45 5.27 -29.56
C LEU A 209 20.48 4.31 -30.74
N PHE A 210 21.56 4.40 -31.54
CA PHE A 210 21.89 3.48 -32.60
C PHE A 210 20.83 3.38 -33.71
N GLY A 211 20.33 4.53 -34.18
CA GLY A 211 19.26 4.60 -35.16
C GLY A 211 17.91 4.14 -34.55
N GLU A 212 17.64 4.61 -33.35
CA GLU A 212 16.44 4.29 -32.55
C GLU A 212 16.27 2.80 -32.20
N ARG A 213 17.34 2.01 -32.30
CA ARG A 213 17.29 0.59 -31.92
C ARG A 213 17.15 0.40 -30.43
N LEU A 214 17.82 1.21 -29.62
CA LEU A 214 17.75 1.21 -28.17
C LEU A 214 17.02 2.46 -27.71
N ASN A 215 15.91 2.26 -27.02
CA ASN A 215 15.13 3.32 -26.40
C ASN A 215 15.04 3.05 -24.90
N PHE A 216 15.21 4.09 -24.10
CA PHE A 216 15.07 3.99 -22.65
C PHE A 216 14.48 5.26 -22.04
N VAL A 217 13.79 5.09 -20.91
CA VAL A 217 13.33 6.14 -20.03
C VAL A 217 13.63 5.69 -18.60
N VAL A 218 14.25 6.57 -17.82
CA VAL A 218 14.51 6.32 -16.39
C VAL A 218 14.18 7.57 -15.62
N ASP A 219 13.41 7.40 -14.56
CA ASP A 219 13.00 8.43 -13.63
C ASP A 219 13.44 8.12 -12.20
N VAL A 220 13.80 9.16 -11.47
CA VAL A 220 14.07 9.12 -10.05
C VAL A 220 13.18 10.15 -9.37
N PHE A 221 12.40 9.71 -8.40
CA PHE A 221 11.44 10.55 -7.71
C PHE A 221 11.67 10.59 -6.20
N TYR A 222 11.30 11.73 -5.63
CA TYR A 222 11.29 11.96 -4.20
C TYR A 222 10.06 12.77 -3.81
N ASP A 223 9.22 12.19 -2.98
CA ASP A 223 7.98 12.79 -2.50
C ASP A 223 8.08 13.03 -1.00
N LYS A 224 7.84 14.27 -0.56
CA LYS A 224 7.71 14.62 0.84
C LYS A 224 6.28 15.03 1.13
N ARG A 225 5.65 14.31 2.05
CA ARG A 225 4.29 14.57 2.51
C ARG A 225 4.32 15.17 3.90
N ASP A 226 3.77 16.37 4.04
CA ASP A 226 3.67 17.12 5.28
C ASP A 226 2.19 17.29 5.66
N GLY A 227 1.92 17.35 6.95
CA GLY A 227 0.58 17.59 7.48
C GLY A 227 -0.36 16.40 7.33
N ILE A 228 0.15 15.17 7.44
CA ILE A 228 -0.70 13.98 7.45
C ILE A 228 -1.61 14.04 8.67
N TYR A 229 -2.89 13.83 8.41
CA TYR A 229 -3.93 13.87 9.40
C TYR A 229 -3.92 12.60 10.24
N GLN A 230 -3.80 12.76 11.54
CA GLN A 230 -3.80 11.65 12.50
C GLN A 230 -4.39 12.06 13.83
N GLU A 231 -4.83 11.09 14.60
CA GLU A 231 -5.26 11.27 15.98
C GLU A 231 -4.08 11.73 16.84
N ARG A 232 -4.30 12.77 17.68
CA ARG A 232 -3.29 13.30 18.59
C ARG A 232 -3.09 12.32 19.76
N GLN A 233 -1.84 11.96 20.06
CA GLN A 233 -1.51 10.98 21.09
C GLN A 233 -0.62 11.55 22.21
N GLN A 234 -0.22 12.81 22.10
CA GLN A 234 0.61 13.47 23.10
C GLN A 234 -0.21 14.42 24.00
N ILE A 235 -1.54 14.33 23.96
CA ILE A 235 -2.40 15.06 24.87
C ILE A 235 -2.49 14.25 26.16
N PRO A 236 -2.13 14.83 27.31
CA PRO A 236 -2.15 14.10 28.57
C PRO A 236 -3.57 13.69 29.00
N ASP A 237 -3.71 12.52 29.62
CA ASP A 237 -4.99 11.98 30.09
C ASP A 237 -5.70 12.89 31.09
N TYR A 238 -4.95 13.70 31.86
CA TYR A 238 -5.55 14.67 32.79
C TYR A 238 -6.31 15.81 32.09
N ALA A 239 -6.20 15.96 30.78
CA ALA A 239 -7.05 16.87 30.00
C ALA A 239 -8.54 16.44 30.01
N GLY A 240 -8.82 15.19 30.41
CA GLY A 240 -10.17 14.69 30.60
C GLY A 240 -10.95 14.46 29.29
N LEU A 241 -10.27 14.40 28.16
CA LEU A 241 -10.90 14.15 26.86
C LEU A 241 -11.31 12.68 26.74
N GLN A 242 -12.57 12.42 26.41
CA GLN A 242 -13.04 11.06 26.14
C GLN A 242 -12.60 10.57 24.75
N LYS A 243 -12.38 11.47 23.82
CA LYS A 243 -11.88 11.23 22.45
C LYS A 243 -10.73 12.16 22.19
N MET A 244 -9.71 11.66 21.52
CA MET A 244 -8.58 12.48 21.13
C MET A 244 -8.91 13.26 19.84
N PRO A 245 -8.60 14.56 19.79
CA PRO A 245 -8.78 15.34 18.57
C PRO A 245 -7.78 14.91 17.52
N PHE A 246 -8.10 15.17 16.28
CA PHE A 246 -7.20 14.96 15.15
C PHE A 246 -6.42 16.25 14.80
N GLY A 247 -5.31 16.08 14.08
CA GLY A 247 -4.50 17.20 13.57
C GLY A 247 -3.58 16.82 12.42
N ASN A 248 -3.09 17.83 11.71
CA ASN A 248 -2.15 17.68 10.61
C ASN A 248 -0.70 17.62 11.11
N VAL A 249 -0.29 16.55 11.76
CA VAL A 249 1.01 16.46 12.45
C VAL A 249 1.98 15.44 11.83
N GLY A 250 1.47 14.47 11.08
CA GLY A 250 2.30 13.43 10.49
C GLY A 250 3.15 13.93 9.30
N LYS A 251 4.30 13.27 9.11
CA LYS A 251 5.21 13.51 7.97
C LYS A 251 5.76 12.19 7.44
N MET A 252 5.81 12.05 6.14
CA MET A 252 6.35 10.87 5.47
C MET A 252 7.12 11.27 4.22
N VAL A 253 8.10 10.47 3.85
CA VAL A 253 8.77 10.55 2.55
C VAL A 253 8.56 9.27 1.78
N SER A 254 8.48 9.39 0.46
CA SER A 254 8.53 8.27 -0.48
C SER A 254 9.57 8.57 -1.54
N TYR A 255 10.33 7.58 -1.96
CA TYR A 255 11.37 7.74 -2.96
C TYR A 255 11.53 6.48 -3.78
N GLY A 256 12.02 6.65 -4.98
CA GLY A 256 12.19 5.50 -5.85
C GLY A 256 12.74 5.87 -7.21
N SER A 257 12.71 4.87 -8.07
CA SER A 257 13.10 4.98 -9.46
C SER A 257 12.25 4.03 -10.29
N ASP A 258 11.87 4.45 -11.46
CA ASP A 258 11.23 3.58 -12.44
C ASP A 258 11.85 3.79 -13.82
N GLY A 259 11.59 2.84 -14.71
CA GLY A 259 12.12 2.96 -16.06
C GLY A 259 11.68 1.83 -16.96
N ASN A 260 11.90 2.07 -18.23
CA ASN A 260 11.73 1.08 -19.28
C ASN A 260 12.89 1.15 -20.27
N ILE A 261 13.14 0.02 -20.90
CA ILE A 261 14.14 -0.12 -21.97
C ILE A 261 13.56 -1.02 -23.06
N SER A 262 13.81 -0.66 -24.30
CA SER A 262 13.50 -1.52 -25.45
C SER A 262 14.65 -1.50 -26.45
N PHE A 263 14.97 -2.67 -26.94
CA PHE A 263 15.98 -2.85 -27.98
C PHE A 263 15.38 -3.63 -29.14
N THR A 264 15.40 -3.03 -30.35
CA THR A 264 14.86 -3.63 -31.56
C THR A 264 15.98 -3.77 -32.58
N GLN A 265 16.17 -4.97 -33.09
CA GLN A 265 17.14 -5.26 -34.14
C GLN A 265 16.45 -5.93 -35.32
N ASN A 266 16.54 -5.29 -36.48
CA ASN A 266 16.20 -5.90 -37.76
C ASN A 266 17.43 -6.68 -38.26
N ILE A 267 17.32 -8.01 -38.35
CA ILE A 267 18.39 -8.88 -38.86
C ILE A 267 18.39 -8.82 -40.39
N ASN A 268 17.19 -8.87 -40.97
CA ASN A 268 16.96 -8.71 -42.41
C ASN A 268 15.48 -8.28 -42.64
N LYS A 269 15.07 -8.18 -43.91
CA LYS A 269 13.70 -7.78 -44.29
C LYS A 269 12.58 -8.66 -43.69
N ASN A 270 12.92 -9.91 -43.37
CA ASN A 270 11.96 -10.90 -42.91
C ASN A 270 12.10 -11.24 -41.41
N MET A 271 13.19 -10.81 -40.77
CA MET A 271 13.50 -11.20 -39.40
C MET A 271 13.82 -9.98 -38.54
N SER A 272 13.19 -9.89 -37.39
CA SER A 272 13.53 -8.90 -36.35
C SER A 272 13.31 -9.50 -34.98
N PHE A 273 14.03 -8.97 -34.01
CA PHE A 273 13.72 -9.23 -32.61
C PHE A 273 13.64 -7.92 -31.81
N THR A 274 12.79 -7.91 -30.80
CA THR A 274 12.64 -6.82 -29.87
C THR A 274 12.75 -7.37 -28.43
N LEU A 275 13.64 -6.81 -27.65
CA LEU A 275 13.73 -7.06 -26.20
C LEU A 275 13.15 -5.87 -25.46
N ARG A 276 12.41 -6.14 -24.39
CA ARG A 276 11.79 -5.10 -23.55
C ARG A 276 12.01 -5.40 -22.07
N GLY A 277 12.22 -4.37 -21.31
CA GLY A 277 12.29 -4.46 -19.85
C GLY A 277 11.69 -3.22 -19.20
N ASN A 278 11.10 -3.40 -18.03
CA ASN A 278 10.68 -2.32 -17.17
C ASN A 278 10.93 -2.67 -15.71
N PHE A 279 11.07 -1.66 -14.88
CA PHE A 279 11.16 -1.81 -13.45
C PHE A 279 10.54 -0.62 -12.75
N THR A 280 10.07 -0.85 -11.53
CA THR A 280 9.68 0.18 -10.57
C THR A 280 10.19 -0.23 -9.20
N TYR A 281 10.94 0.64 -8.58
CA TYR A 281 11.36 0.54 -7.19
C TYR A 281 10.80 1.70 -6.40
N SER A 282 10.08 1.43 -5.31
CA SER A 282 9.51 2.45 -4.43
C SER A 282 9.67 2.05 -2.98
N ALA A 283 10.09 2.99 -2.16
CA ALA A 283 10.18 2.85 -0.71
C ALA A 283 9.61 4.09 -0.03
N ASN A 284 9.19 3.93 1.22
CA ASN A 284 8.75 5.05 2.05
C ASN A 284 9.34 4.96 3.45
N GLU A 285 9.30 6.09 4.16
CA GLU A 285 9.72 6.20 5.54
C GLU A 285 8.87 7.24 6.26
N VAL A 286 8.38 6.88 7.44
CA VAL A 286 7.69 7.79 8.34
C VAL A 286 8.72 8.71 8.98
N LYS A 287 8.63 10.02 8.76
CA LYS A 287 9.55 11.01 9.33
C LYS A 287 9.05 11.60 10.64
N ASN A 288 7.75 11.70 10.79
CA ASN A 288 7.12 12.10 12.04
C ASN A 288 5.74 11.45 12.15
N TRP A 289 5.52 10.77 13.23
CA TRP A 289 4.24 10.23 13.62
C TRP A 289 4.05 10.51 15.10
N GLU A 290 3.01 11.25 15.45
CA GLU A 290 2.74 11.55 16.85
C GLU A 290 2.26 10.27 17.53
N GLN A 291 2.99 9.84 18.54
CA GLN A 291 2.70 8.67 19.36
C GLN A 291 3.11 8.95 20.82
N ALA A 292 2.59 8.17 21.74
CA ALA A 292 3.06 8.21 23.12
C ALA A 292 4.56 7.92 23.18
N VAL A 293 5.24 8.50 24.17
CA VAL A 293 6.67 8.28 24.37
C VAL A 293 6.94 6.80 24.57
N GLN A 294 7.80 6.26 23.72
CA GLN A 294 8.16 4.84 23.75
C GLN A 294 9.37 4.62 24.65
N LYS A 295 9.45 3.46 25.26
CA LYS A 295 10.54 3.05 26.13
C LYS A 295 11.83 2.81 25.35
N TYR A 296 11.73 2.30 24.14
CA TYR A 296 12.85 1.98 23.26
C TYR A 296 12.70 2.60 21.88
N ASP A 297 13.79 3.02 21.26
CA ASP A 297 13.78 3.69 19.95
C ASP A 297 13.17 2.84 18.83
N TYR A 298 13.37 1.52 18.87
CA TYR A 298 12.80 0.63 17.87
C TYR A 298 11.27 0.48 17.96
N GLN A 299 10.65 0.95 19.03
CA GLN A 299 9.20 1.00 19.20
C GLN A 299 8.57 2.22 18.49
N ASN A 300 9.39 3.21 18.10
CA ASN A 300 8.89 4.38 17.37
C ASN A 300 8.40 4.00 15.97
N TYR A 301 7.35 4.69 15.49
CA TYR A 301 6.93 4.60 14.09
C TYR A 301 7.84 5.41 13.17
N SER A 302 8.35 6.54 13.66
CA SER A 302 9.29 7.39 12.92
C SER A 302 10.62 6.67 12.67
N GLY A 303 11.15 6.82 11.46
CA GLY A 303 12.38 6.15 11.02
C GLY A 303 12.14 4.81 10.31
N TYR A 304 10.89 4.33 10.31
CA TYR A 304 10.53 3.05 9.69
C TYR A 304 9.55 3.23 8.53
N VAL A 305 9.35 2.14 7.78
CA VAL A 305 8.36 2.10 6.72
C VAL A 305 6.95 2.26 7.27
N ASN A 306 6.09 2.99 6.55
CA ASN A 306 4.69 3.10 6.93
C ASN A 306 4.03 1.71 6.96
N ASN A 307 3.26 1.44 8.01
CA ASN A 307 2.64 0.14 8.26
C ASN A 307 3.65 -1.02 8.35
N ALA A 308 4.83 -0.76 8.94
CA ALA A 308 5.77 -1.83 9.25
C ALA A 308 5.11 -2.84 10.18
N PHE A 309 5.13 -4.10 9.79
CA PHE A 309 4.73 -5.18 10.70
C PHE A 309 5.69 -5.25 11.88
N ARG A 310 5.17 -5.28 13.09
CA ARG A 310 5.92 -5.33 14.32
C ARG A 310 5.66 -6.64 15.04
N GLY A 311 6.71 -7.28 15.45
CA GLY A 311 6.62 -8.58 16.10
C GLY A 311 7.97 -9.06 16.61
N TYR A 312 8.05 -10.32 16.95
CA TYR A 312 9.21 -10.93 17.59
C TYR A 312 10.19 -11.51 16.57
N ILE A 313 11.48 -11.40 16.85
CA ILE A 313 12.52 -12.09 16.08
C ILE A 313 12.58 -13.54 16.56
N ALA A 314 12.22 -14.49 15.72
CA ALA A 314 12.34 -15.91 16.01
C ALA A 314 13.78 -16.38 15.80
N LEU A 315 14.30 -17.20 16.75
CA LEU A 315 15.62 -17.82 16.71
C LEU A 315 15.58 -19.29 16.24
N GLY A 316 14.41 -19.79 15.90
CA GLY A 316 14.14 -21.20 15.59
C GLY A 316 13.20 -21.82 16.62
N LEU A 317 13.30 -23.11 16.83
CA LEU A 317 12.51 -23.85 17.80
C LEU A 317 13.38 -24.28 18.99
N PHE A 318 12.80 -24.36 20.18
CA PHE A 318 13.47 -24.94 21.33
C PHE A 318 13.84 -26.42 21.07
N ARG A 319 15.09 -26.76 21.37
CA ARG A 319 15.60 -28.14 21.17
C ARG A 319 15.10 -29.09 22.22
N ASP A 320 15.27 -28.71 23.49
CA ASP A 320 15.04 -29.53 24.67
C ASP A 320 14.76 -28.63 25.91
N GLU A 321 14.48 -29.25 27.04
CA GLU A 321 14.24 -28.57 28.31
C GLU A 321 15.45 -27.79 28.82
N ALA A 322 16.67 -28.23 28.50
CA ALA A 322 17.89 -27.52 28.88
C ALA A 322 18.03 -26.20 28.07
N ASP A 323 17.65 -26.21 26.80
CA ASP A 323 17.62 -25.01 25.96
C ASP A 323 16.54 -24.02 26.47
N ILE A 324 15.39 -24.51 26.91
CA ILE A 324 14.36 -23.69 27.55
C ILE A 324 14.90 -23.05 28.83
N ALA A 325 15.51 -23.84 29.71
CA ALA A 325 16.04 -23.37 30.99
C ALA A 325 17.17 -22.34 30.83
N ALA A 326 17.93 -22.42 29.74
CA ALA A 326 19.04 -21.51 29.43
C ALA A 326 18.59 -20.24 28.66
N SER A 327 17.31 -20.11 28.31
CA SER A 327 16.80 -19.04 27.48
C SER A 327 15.98 -18.04 28.30
N PRO A 328 15.84 -16.78 27.83
CA PRO A 328 14.93 -15.80 28.42
C PRO A 328 13.51 -16.34 28.50
N LYS A 329 12.81 -15.99 29.59
CA LYS A 329 11.44 -16.45 29.82
C LYS A 329 10.46 -15.81 28.83
N GLN A 330 9.70 -16.61 28.12
CA GLN A 330 8.62 -16.13 27.26
C GLN A 330 7.30 -16.01 28.05
N THR A 331 6.57 -14.90 27.85
CA THR A 331 5.39 -14.56 28.68
C THR A 331 4.05 -14.88 28.03
N PHE A 332 4.05 -15.58 26.90
CA PHE A 332 2.86 -15.80 26.07
C PHE A 332 2.04 -17.03 26.42
N GLY A 333 2.36 -17.72 27.49
CA GLY A 333 1.76 -18.98 27.90
C GLY A 333 2.80 -20.10 28.03
N ASP A 334 2.32 -21.33 28.22
CA ASP A 334 3.19 -22.49 28.35
C ASP A 334 3.85 -22.85 27.00
N TYR A 335 5.11 -23.21 27.06
CA TYR A 335 5.88 -23.64 25.90
C TYR A 335 6.77 -24.82 26.26
N LEU A 336 7.06 -25.65 25.27
CA LEU A 336 7.78 -26.93 25.40
C LEU A 336 8.82 -27.02 24.27
N PRO A 337 9.73 -28.04 24.30
CA PRO A 337 10.59 -28.34 23.17
C PRO A 337 9.80 -28.46 21.87
N GLY A 338 10.32 -27.84 20.79
CA GLY A 338 9.63 -27.73 19.50
C GLY A 338 8.72 -26.52 19.34
N ASP A 339 8.55 -25.69 20.36
CA ASP A 339 7.88 -24.39 20.24
C ASP A 339 8.85 -23.29 19.82
N ILE A 340 8.32 -22.16 19.30
CA ILE A 340 9.13 -21.06 18.78
C ILE A 340 9.86 -20.36 19.91
N LYS A 341 11.16 -20.20 19.71
CA LYS A 341 12.07 -19.43 20.57
C LYS A 341 12.27 -18.03 20.03
N TYR A 342 12.04 -17.02 20.86
CA TYR A 342 12.18 -15.62 20.49
C TYR A 342 13.43 -14.96 21.06
N LYS A 343 13.86 -13.90 20.38
CA LYS A 343 15.01 -13.09 20.80
C LYS A 343 14.59 -12.06 21.83
N ASP A 344 15.31 -12.01 22.94
CA ASP A 344 15.32 -10.89 23.87
C ASP A 344 16.09 -9.74 23.21
N VAL A 345 15.37 -8.68 22.86
CA VAL A 345 15.93 -7.54 22.12
C VAL A 345 16.51 -6.51 23.06
N ASN A 346 15.85 -6.29 24.19
CA ASN A 346 16.25 -5.29 25.19
C ASN A 346 17.25 -5.85 26.22
N GLY A 347 17.45 -7.17 26.30
CA GLY A 347 18.39 -7.85 27.18
C GLY A 347 17.97 -7.92 28.65
N ASP A 348 16.64 -7.85 28.92
CA ASP A 348 16.13 -7.87 30.30
C ASP A 348 15.84 -9.28 30.85
N GLY A 349 16.03 -10.31 30.03
CA GLY A 349 15.82 -11.73 30.39
C GLY A 349 14.38 -12.19 30.26
N VAL A 350 13.47 -11.37 29.74
CA VAL A 350 12.05 -11.69 29.58
C VAL A 350 11.57 -11.28 28.20
N ILE A 351 10.90 -12.19 27.48
CA ILE A 351 10.30 -11.90 26.19
C ILE A 351 8.87 -11.43 26.40
N ASN A 352 8.59 -10.17 26.03
CA ASN A 352 7.30 -9.53 26.18
C ASN A 352 7.08 -8.47 25.09
N ASP A 353 6.09 -7.58 25.25
CA ASP A 353 5.80 -6.52 24.27
C ASP A 353 6.94 -5.54 24.03
N ASP A 354 7.87 -5.43 24.95
CA ASP A 354 9.07 -4.60 24.82
C ASP A 354 10.06 -5.14 23.76
N ASP A 355 9.95 -6.40 23.35
CA ASP A 355 10.79 -7.04 22.33
C ASP A 355 10.23 -6.97 20.90
N LYS A 356 9.08 -6.35 20.71
CA LYS A 356 8.49 -6.17 19.39
C LYS A 356 9.27 -5.14 18.57
N VAL A 357 9.82 -5.57 17.47
CA VAL A 357 10.58 -4.74 16.53
C VAL A 357 9.90 -4.68 15.16
N PRO A 358 10.20 -3.67 14.34
CA PRO A 358 9.81 -3.70 12.93
C PRO A 358 10.46 -4.90 12.25
N LEU A 359 9.63 -5.76 11.69
CA LEU A 359 10.09 -6.97 11.05
C LEU A 359 10.31 -6.85 9.57
N SER A 360 10.50 -7.20 8.65
CA SER A 360 10.62 -7.41 7.24
C SER A 360 10.08 -6.31 6.31
N TYR A 361 10.05 -6.62 5.04
CA TYR A 361 9.42 -5.81 4.00
C TYR A 361 7.89 -5.89 4.12
N PRO A 362 7.19 -4.84 3.63
CA PRO A 362 5.73 -4.88 3.61
C PRO A 362 5.21 -5.96 2.65
N ASN A 363 3.93 -6.31 2.78
CA ASN A 363 3.25 -7.26 1.90
C ASN A 363 3.02 -6.75 0.47
N TYR A 364 3.29 -5.47 0.21
CA TYR A 364 3.35 -4.92 -1.15
C TYR A 364 4.80 -4.82 -1.62
N PRO A 365 5.11 -5.23 -2.86
CA PRO A 365 6.49 -5.28 -3.34
C PRO A 365 7.07 -3.89 -3.52
N ARG A 366 8.28 -3.67 -3.00
CA ARG A 366 9.07 -2.46 -3.28
C ARG A 366 9.68 -2.47 -4.66
N LEU A 367 9.94 -3.65 -5.21
CA LEU A 367 10.49 -3.83 -6.55
C LEU A 367 9.50 -4.64 -7.39
N MET A 368 9.08 -4.08 -8.50
CA MET A 368 8.34 -4.78 -9.55
C MET A 368 9.12 -4.67 -10.85
N TYR A 369 9.20 -5.74 -11.62
CA TYR A 369 9.89 -5.74 -12.89
C TYR A 369 9.25 -6.69 -13.89
N GLY A 370 9.43 -6.37 -15.15
CA GLY A 370 9.03 -7.22 -16.26
C GLY A 370 10.10 -7.18 -17.34
N PHE A 371 10.31 -8.29 -18.00
CA PHE A 371 11.16 -8.36 -19.18
C PHE A 371 10.65 -9.43 -20.13
N GLY A 372 10.91 -9.22 -21.39
CA GLY A 372 10.46 -10.13 -22.41
C GLY A 372 11.01 -9.78 -23.77
N GLY A 373 10.57 -10.52 -24.77
CA GLY A 373 10.99 -10.27 -26.13
C GLY A 373 10.01 -10.83 -27.14
N GLU A 374 10.11 -10.29 -28.32
CA GLU A 374 9.36 -10.73 -29.50
C GLU A 374 10.34 -11.07 -30.61
N PHE A 375 10.12 -12.20 -31.28
CA PHE A 375 10.84 -12.60 -32.48
C PHE A 375 9.86 -12.69 -33.65
N ARG A 376 10.12 -11.94 -34.69
CA ARG A 376 9.32 -11.95 -35.92
C ARG A 376 10.08 -12.61 -37.03
N TYR A 377 9.43 -13.56 -37.69
CA TYR A 377 9.90 -14.17 -38.95
C TYR A 377 8.76 -14.12 -39.96
N LYS A 378 8.91 -13.27 -40.99
CA LYS A 378 7.86 -13.00 -41.98
C LYS A 378 6.53 -12.61 -41.30
N ASN A 379 5.53 -13.46 -41.45
CA ASN A 379 4.20 -13.26 -40.91
C ASN A 379 3.99 -13.85 -39.50
N LEU A 380 5.00 -14.59 -38.99
CA LEU A 380 4.94 -15.20 -37.66
C LEU A 380 5.65 -14.31 -36.64
N THR A 381 5.01 -14.05 -35.52
CA THR A 381 5.58 -13.38 -34.35
C THR A 381 5.45 -14.26 -33.14
N LEU A 382 6.54 -14.53 -32.47
CA LEU A 382 6.61 -15.25 -31.18
C LEU A 382 6.96 -14.24 -30.10
N GLY A 383 6.20 -14.24 -29.02
CA GLY A 383 6.44 -13.36 -27.87
C GLY A 383 6.54 -14.14 -26.57
N VAL A 384 7.39 -13.66 -25.66
CA VAL A 384 7.55 -14.18 -24.30
C VAL A 384 7.64 -13.01 -23.33
N LEU A 385 6.91 -13.07 -22.22
CA LEU A 385 6.93 -12.06 -21.17
C LEU A 385 7.09 -12.72 -19.81
N PHE A 386 8.06 -12.23 -19.04
CA PHE A 386 8.26 -12.56 -17.63
C PHE A 386 7.87 -11.37 -16.75
N LYS A 387 7.30 -11.65 -15.59
CA LYS A 387 7.06 -10.68 -14.53
C LYS A 387 7.61 -11.19 -13.21
N GLY A 388 8.14 -10.27 -12.42
CA GLY A 388 8.64 -10.59 -11.10
C GLY A 388 8.44 -9.46 -10.09
N THR A 389 8.55 -9.84 -8.83
CA THR A 389 8.57 -8.91 -7.69
C THR A 389 9.74 -9.22 -6.79
N GLY A 390 10.14 -8.22 -6.01
CA GLY A 390 11.20 -8.36 -5.02
C GLY A 390 11.00 -7.39 -3.85
N LYS A 391 11.77 -7.60 -2.79
CA LYS A 391 11.66 -6.80 -1.56
C LYS A 391 10.21 -6.73 -1.06
N THR A 392 9.60 -7.89 -0.95
CA THR A 392 8.27 -8.10 -0.41
C THR A 392 8.26 -9.39 0.38
N ASP A 393 7.55 -9.37 1.49
CA ASP A 393 7.35 -10.54 2.33
C ASP A 393 5.86 -10.83 2.45
N TYR A 394 5.55 -12.08 2.65
CA TYR A 394 4.21 -12.57 2.90
C TYR A 394 4.16 -13.14 4.32
N TYR A 395 3.18 -12.69 5.08
CA TYR A 395 2.92 -13.26 6.39
C TYR A 395 2.06 -14.51 6.23
N PHE A 396 2.59 -15.65 6.62
CA PHE A 396 1.98 -16.94 6.37
C PHE A 396 0.74 -17.20 7.24
N VAL A 397 0.65 -16.50 8.34
CA VAL A 397 -0.46 -16.54 9.27
C VAL A 397 -1.17 -15.20 9.24
N ASP A 398 -2.49 -15.20 9.11
CA ASP A 398 -3.28 -13.98 8.97
C ASP A 398 -3.11 -13.07 10.19
N ASP A 399 -2.83 -11.77 9.95
CA ASP A 399 -2.70 -10.72 10.95
C ASP A 399 -4.05 -10.20 11.47
N ASN A 400 -5.15 -10.59 10.84
CA ASN A 400 -6.49 -10.13 11.21
C ASN A 400 -7.02 -10.69 12.53
N GLY A 401 -6.15 -11.24 13.39
CA GLY A 401 -6.54 -11.77 14.68
C GLY A 401 -7.46 -13.00 14.60
N TYR A 402 -7.37 -13.74 13.52
CA TYR A 402 -8.08 -15.02 13.38
C TYR A 402 -7.68 -16.01 14.46
N TRP A 403 -6.47 -15.87 14.98
CA TRP A 403 -6.03 -16.57 16.17
C TRP A 403 -6.89 -16.24 17.40
N ASP A 404 -7.34 -15.01 17.50
CA ASP A 404 -7.98 -14.46 18.69
C ASP A 404 -9.49 -14.53 18.65
N LYS A 405 -10.06 -14.48 17.45
CA LYS A 405 -11.51 -14.52 17.28
C LYS A 405 -12.02 -15.94 17.15
N GLY A 406 -11.64 -16.79 18.08
CA GLY A 406 -12.15 -18.15 18.24
C GLY A 406 -13.64 -18.34 18.02
N LYS A 407 -14.18 -17.86 16.91
CA LYS A 407 -15.43 -18.30 16.38
C LYS A 407 -15.27 -19.77 16.06
N ASN A 408 -15.64 -20.60 17.03
CA ASN A 408 -15.68 -22.05 16.98
C ASN A 408 -14.33 -22.76 17.11
N GLY A 409 -13.25 -22.12 17.58
CA GLY A 409 -11.94 -22.76 17.70
C GLY A 409 -11.36 -23.20 16.37
N GLU A 410 -11.73 -22.53 15.29
CA GLU A 410 -11.11 -22.66 13.99
C GLU A 410 -9.78 -21.93 14.06
N GLY A 411 -8.78 -22.63 14.59
CA GLY A 411 -7.41 -22.19 14.61
C GLY A 411 -6.90 -22.09 13.19
N TYR A 412 -6.00 -21.18 12.98
CA TYR A 412 -5.51 -20.90 11.69
C TYR A 412 -4.45 -21.88 11.26
N ILE A 413 -4.66 -22.25 10.09
CA ILE A 413 -3.62 -22.72 9.23
C ILE A 413 -2.28 -22.04 9.60
N PRO A 414 -1.18 -22.79 9.77
CA PRO A 414 -1.04 -24.09 9.16
C PRO A 414 -1.32 -25.31 10.07
N PHE A 415 -1.44 -25.17 11.36
CA PHE A 415 -1.25 -26.33 12.23
C PHE A 415 -2.33 -26.58 13.28
N TYR A 416 -3.45 -25.86 13.22
CA TYR A 416 -4.54 -26.12 14.14
C TYR A 416 -5.91 -25.95 13.47
N GLY A 417 -6.70 -27.01 13.47
CA GLY A 417 -8.03 -27.04 12.89
C GLY A 417 -9.15 -26.86 13.91
N GLY A 418 -8.92 -26.09 14.95
CA GLY A 418 -9.92 -25.85 15.98
C GLY A 418 -10.35 -27.12 16.72
N LYS A 419 -11.64 -27.19 17.06
CA LYS A 419 -12.21 -28.33 17.79
C LYS A 419 -12.17 -29.65 17.00
N THR A 420 -11.98 -29.62 15.69
CA THR A 420 -11.90 -30.80 14.83
C THR A 420 -10.52 -31.47 14.85
N GLY A 421 -9.49 -30.74 15.28
CA GLY A 421 -8.11 -31.23 15.26
C GLY A 421 -7.52 -31.40 13.86
N ASN A 422 -8.21 -30.89 12.81
CA ASN A 422 -7.71 -30.98 11.44
C ASN A 422 -6.56 -29.99 11.20
N VAL A 423 -5.52 -30.45 10.50
CA VAL A 423 -4.37 -29.65 10.08
C VAL A 423 -4.12 -29.83 8.60
N LEU A 424 -3.42 -28.87 7.99
CA LEU A 424 -3.01 -29.01 6.60
C LEU A 424 -2.07 -30.21 6.42
N LYS A 425 -2.19 -30.92 5.30
CA LYS A 425 -1.34 -32.07 4.97
C LYS A 425 0.15 -31.73 5.08
N ILE A 426 0.57 -30.54 4.70
CA ILE A 426 1.98 -30.10 4.79
C ILE A 426 2.47 -30.04 6.25
N VAL A 427 1.60 -29.77 7.20
CA VAL A 427 1.92 -29.73 8.63
C VAL A 427 1.75 -31.12 9.28
N ALA A 428 0.83 -31.93 8.78
CA ALA A 428 0.64 -33.29 9.24
C ALA A 428 1.88 -34.15 8.95
N ASP A 429 2.63 -33.83 7.92
CA ASP A 429 3.89 -34.51 7.59
C ASP A 429 4.95 -34.26 8.67
N GLN A 430 5.41 -35.32 9.30
CA GLN A 430 6.37 -35.29 10.42
C GLN A 430 7.74 -34.75 10.01
N SER A 431 8.11 -34.82 8.73
CA SER A 431 9.37 -34.27 8.22
C SER A 431 9.36 -32.74 8.10
N ASN A 432 8.19 -32.12 8.07
CA ASN A 432 8.04 -30.68 7.92
C ASN A 432 7.90 -29.93 9.25
N ARG A 433 7.62 -30.61 10.32
CA ARG A 433 7.44 -30.03 11.65
C ARG A 433 8.34 -30.65 12.68
N TRP A 434 8.59 -29.97 13.77
CA TRP A 434 9.19 -30.58 14.93
C TRP A 434 8.23 -31.67 15.49
N THR A 435 8.74 -32.88 15.68
CA THR A 435 7.93 -33.99 16.19
C THR A 435 8.72 -34.72 17.26
N PRO A 436 8.13 -34.98 18.45
CA PRO A 436 8.82 -35.72 19.50
C PRO A 436 9.24 -37.10 19.03
N ALA A 437 10.47 -37.52 19.34
CA ALA A 437 10.98 -38.84 19.01
C ALA A 437 10.12 -39.98 19.62
N SER A 438 9.51 -39.72 20.77
CA SER A 438 8.55 -40.65 21.42
C SER A 438 7.31 -40.92 20.56
N TYR A 439 6.95 -40.01 19.65
CA TYR A 439 5.82 -40.17 18.74
C TYR A 439 6.23 -40.69 17.37
N SER A 440 7.32 -40.17 16.81
CA SER A 440 7.80 -40.52 15.46
C SER A 440 8.58 -41.83 15.45
N GLY A 441 9.19 -42.22 16.57
CA GLY A 441 10.17 -43.29 16.65
C GLY A 441 11.56 -42.93 16.11
N ASP A 442 11.77 -41.69 15.68
CA ASP A 442 13.01 -41.18 15.07
C ASP A 442 13.47 -39.88 15.73
N PRO A 443 14.63 -39.89 16.42
CA PRO A 443 15.16 -38.67 17.03
C PRO A 443 15.46 -37.52 16.05
N SER A 444 15.66 -37.79 14.77
CA SER A 444 15.93 -36.76 13.76
C SER A 444 14.74 -35.84 13.51
N THR A 445 13.54 -36.22 13.91
CA THR A 445 12.32 -35.41 13.80
C THR A 445 12.25 -34.30 14.88
N GLU A 446 13.05 -34.36 15.92
CA GLU A 446 13.23 -33.28 16.91
C GLU A 446 14.16 -32.19 16.34
N ASN A 447 13.83 -31.73 15.17
CA ASN A 447 14.65 -30.76 14.41
C ASN A 447 14.31 -29.33 14.82
N PRO A 448 15.22 -28.57 15.47
CA PRO A 448 14.99 -27.18 15.86
C PRO A 448 14.89 -26.21 14.68
N ASN A 449 15.28 -26.66 13.48
CA ASN A 449 15.16 -25.91 12.23
C ASN A 449 13.99 -26.40 11.36
N ALA A 450 13.05 -27.15 11.90
CA ALA A 450 11.88 -27.59 11.17
C ALA A 450 11.06 -26.38 10.68
N ARG A 451 10.38 -26.56 9.57
CA ARG A 451 9.57 -25.49 8.95
C ARG A 451 8.38 -25.07 9.82
N PHE A 452 7.84 -26.00 10.62
CA PHE A 452 6.72 -25.77 11.51
C PHE A 452 7.07 -26.19 12.94
N PRO A 453 6.49 -25.52 13.95
CA PRO A 453 6.65 -25.94 15.33
C PRO A 453 5.92 -27.27 15.61
N ARG A 454 6.05 -27.78 16.81
CA ARG A 454 5.29 -28.96 17.27
C ARG A 454 3.79 -28.69 17.16
N LEU A 455 3.02 -29.76 16.93
CA LEU A 455 1.56 -29.68 17.03
C LEU A 455 1.13 -29.59 18.50
N SER A 456 0.13 -28.75 18.74
CA SER A 456 -0.54 -28.64 20.04
C SER A 456 -2.02 -28.95 19.89
N TYR A 457 -2.62 -29.43 20.94
CA TYR A 457 -4.07 -29.52 21.03
C TYR A 457 -4.58 -28.17 21.55
N GLY A 458 -5.28 -27.46 20.70
CA GLY A 458 -5.71 -26.11 20.98
C GLY A 458 -4.67 -25.03 20.52
N LYS A 459 -5.05 -23.78 20.75
CA LYS A 459 -4.19 -22.64 20.45
C LYS A 459 -2.94 -22.67 21.32
N ASN A 460 -1.78 -22.58 20.70
CA ASN A 460 -0.53 -22.36 21.39
C ASN A 460 -0.20 -20.88 21.32
N GLU A 461 -0.40 -20.16 22.41
CA GLU A 461 -0.23 -18.70 22.48
C GLU A 461 1.21 -18.26 22.13
N ASN A 462 2.19 -19.09 22.49
CA ASN A 462 3.59 -18.81 22.17
C ASN A 462 3.84 -18.89 20.66
N ASN A 463 3.33 -19.90 19.98
CA ASN A 463 3.59 -20.13 18.55
C ASN A 463 2.75 -19.21 17.64
N THR A 464 1.72 -18.57 18.19
CA THR A 464 0.81 -17.69 17.43
C THR A 464 1.20 -16.22 17.46
N GLN A 465 2.32 -15.89 18.10
CA GLN A 465 2.82 -14.51 18.12
C GLN A 465 3.26 -14.06 16.73
N PHE A 466 3.00 -12.79 16.42
CA PHE A 466 3.57 -12.13 15.25
C PHE A 466 5.09 -12.19 15.33
N SER A 467 5.71 -12.89 14.40
CA SER A 467 7.15 -13.12 14.45
C SER A 467 7.77 -13.36 13.07
N SER A 468 9.07 -13.23 13.00
CA SER A 468 9.83 -13.54 11.79
C SER A 468 9.76 -15.02 11.39
N PHE A 469 9.30 -15.92 12.26
CA PHE A 469 9.09 -17.33 11.92
C PHE A 469 8.04 -17.53 10.82
N TRP A 470 7.01 -16.69 10.84
CA TRP A 470 5.88 -16.78 9.92
C TRP A 470 6.01 -15.93 8.67
N TYR A 471 7.07 -15.12 8.57
CA TYR A 471 7.37 -14.38 7.36
C TYR A 471 8.02 -15.27 6.32
N GLN A 472 7.50 -15.16 5.11
CA GLN A 472 8.05 -15.83 3.94
C GLN A 472 8.39 -14.80 2.88
N ASN A 473 9.55 -14.96 2.24
CA ASN A 473 9.94 -14.12 1.13
C ASN A 473 8.98 -14.33 -0.04
N ALA A 474 8.22 -13.30 -0.39
CA ALA A 474 7.20 -13.35 -1.44
C ALA A 474 7.73 -12.93 -2.83
N ARG A 475 9.06 -12.81 -2.99
CA ARG A 475 9.65 -12.56 -4.31
C ARG A 475 9.32 -13.72 -5.27
N TYR A 476 9.02 -13.36 -6.47
CA TYR A 476 8.81 -14.35 -7.53
C TYR A 476 9.26 -13.84 -8.89
N LEU A 477 9.51 -14.78 -9.78
CA LEU A 477 9.61 -14.58 -11.22
C LEU A 477 8.69 -15.61 -11.87
N ARG A 478 7.79 -15.15 -12.73
CA ARG A 478 6.87 -16.02 -13.46
C ARG A 478 6.90 -15.74 -14.94
N LEU A 479 6.73 -16.79 -15.71
CA LEU A 479 6.36 -16.68 -17.12
C LEU A 479 4.91 -16.17 -17.17
N GLN A 480 4.74 -14.94 -17.66
CA GLN A 480 3.44 -14.27 -17.68
C GLN A 480 2.64 -14.60 -18.92
N GLU A 481 3.34 -14.64 -20.06
CA GLU A 481 2.72 -14.82 -21.36
C GLU A 481 3.67 -15.48 -22.34
N ILE A 482 3.12 -16.35 -23.16
CA ILE A 482 3.69 -16.81 -24.44
C ILE A 482 2.65 -16.51 -25.50
N SER A 483 3.03 -15.76 -26.52
CA SER A 483 2.14 -15.40 -27.62
C SER A 483 2.69 -15.90 -28.96
N VAL A 484 1.79 -16.37 -29.80
CA VAL A 484 2.08 -16.80 -31.17
C VAL A 484 1.07 -16.11 -32.07
N ASN A 485 1.55 -15.19 -32.92
CA ASN A 485 0.72 -14.45 -33.85
C ASN A 485 1.13 -14.75 -35.27
N TYR A 486 0.17 -15.09 -36.11
CA TYR A 486 0.40 -15.31 -37.54
C TYR A 486 -0.53 -14.41 -38.35
N ASN A 487 0.08 -13.50 -39.13
CA ASN A 487 -0.68 -12.61 -40.01
C ASN A 487 -0.91 -13.33 -41.37
N LEU A 488 -2.18 -13.60 -41.67
CA LEU A 488 -2.55 -14.16 -42.98
C LEU A 488 -2.25 -13.13 -44.08
N PRO A 489 -1.53 -13.53 -45.14
CA PRO A 489 -1.27 -12.63 -46.26
C PRO A 489 -2.57 -12.19 -46.92
N ALA A 490 -2.74 -10.87 -47.13
CA ALA A 490 -3.85 -10.36 -47.92
C ALA A 490 -3.85 -10.96 -49.32
N GLY A 491 -4.91 -11.66 -49.71
CA GLY A 491 -5.08 -12.28 -51.02
C GLY A 491 -5.13 -13.83 -51.04
N ARG A 492 -5.20 -14.48 -49.87
CA ARG A 492 -5.40 -15.94 -49.75
C ARG A 492 -6.68 -16.31 -48.95
N LEU A 493 -7.64 -15.41 -48.89
CA LEU A 493 -8.99 -15.66 -48.41
C LEU A 493 -9.92 -15.61 -49.60
#